data_c59b0a062fc183058936e116ac0e1530
#
_entry.id   c59b0a062fc183058936e116ac0e1530
#
_cell.length_a   1.000
_cell.length_b   1.000
_cell.length_c   1.000
_cell.angle_alpha   90.00
_cell.angle_beta   90.00
_cell.angle_gamma   90.00
#
_symmetry.space_group_name_H-M   'P 1'
#
loop_
_entity.id
_entity.type
_entity.pdbx_description
1 polymer ?
#
loop_
_entity_poly.entity_id
_entity_poly.type
_entity_poly.pdbx_seq_one_letter_code
_entity_poly.pdbx_strand_id
1 'polypeptide(L)'
;MFWVGPVSRFAFPSISKQIKGLSKTTFSRREFVHSAAVFSAMVIPGVGRINARPFSTLDPDDYVGRICYNENPLGPSPLALAALRDEAALTHRYPDWLNNNVENAVADNFDLNQDNVCVGAGATEMIQKVADAFLGPGDEIITATPSYTQIANEAIANGATVVYVPVDENYIIDLDGILSAITNNTTLISLVNPNNPLARIINKDDMASFLAEVPDGVVVCVDEAYHEYVQTTDYESCVPYINQGIAIVIIRTLSKAYGLAGARVGYTLASTELTDEISDTQLYATVSRTTQAAAIAGLDDFDHISDTISLNINAKTILYTGFNDLGLQYIPSETNYIMVDTGTDAGTVRNALADSGYQVRTGWDMPQHLRVSTGTVDEMNGFLIALAAVLDLQTTVNNIQPAIFGLHTVYPNPFNSSCTIKFSTLSDEKVSLVIYDTLGRKIKTIVSGTIGIGNHTLTWDGKNVFGKPVATGIYICNLIQGEFAASKRIQLLK
;
A
#
# COMPACT_ATOMS: atom_id res chain seq x y z
N MET A 1 46.01 -29.35 -21.39
CA MET A 1 47.25 -28.58 -21.25
C MET A 1 46.87 -27.12 -21.15
N PHE A 2 46.50 -26.63 -19.96
CA PHE A 2 46.11 -25.24 -19.74
C PHE A 2 47.24 -24.52 -19.00
N TRP A 3 47.69 -23.47 -19.56
CA TRP A 3 48.77 -22.64 -19.05
C TRP A 3 48.19 -21.59 -18.09
N VAL A 4 48.63 -21.59 -16.84
CA VAL A 4 48.26 -20.59 -15.82
C VAL A 4 49.45 -19.68 -15.61
N GLY A 5 49.25 -18.40 -15.99
CA GLY A 5 50.22 -17.34 -15.74
C GLY A 5 50.15 -16.84 -14.28
N PRO A 6 51.25 -16.26 -13.71
CA PRO A 6 51.34 -15.94 -12.32
C PRO A 6 50.58 -14.65 -11.97
N VAL A 7 49.76 -14.71 -10.91
CA VAL A 7 49.10 -13.54 -10.27
C VAL A 7 50.12 -12.84 -9.39
N SER A 8 50.41 -11.58 -9.68
CA SER A 8 51.29 -10.71 -8.86
C SER A 8 50.59 -10.42 -7.51
N ARG A 9 51.28 -10.78 -6.42
CA ARG A 9 50.90 -10.41 -5.05
C ARG A 9 51.18 -8.92 -4.81
N PHE A 10 50.19 -8.13 -4.59
CA PHE A 10 50.32 -6.85 -3.93
C PHE A 10 50.49 -7.03 -2.44
N ALA A 11 51.64 -6.64 -1.91
CA ALA A 11 51.91 -6.64 -0.47
C ALA A 11 51.32 -5.34 0.14
N PHE A 12 50.42 -5.48 1.09
CA PHE A 12 49.98 -4.40 1.97
C PHE A 12 51.02 -4.23 3.12
N PRO A 13 51.45 -3.00 3.43
CA PRO A 13 52.29 -2.77 4.60
C PRO A 13 51.48 -2.95 5.90
N SER A 14 52.02 -3.69 6.87
CA SER A 14 51.41 -3.96 8.15
C SER A 14 51.25 -2.69 9.01
N ILE A 15 50.00 -2.33 9.33
CA ILE A 15 49.65 -1.29 10.31
C ILE A 15 49.76 -1.91 11.75
N SER A 16 50.96 -2.20 12.20
CA SER A 16 51.15 -2.73 13.57
C SER A 16 51.95 -1.84 14.52
N LYS A 17 52.17 -0.56 14.22
CA LYS A 17 53.05 0.30 15.03
C LYS A 17 52.50 1.63 15.53
N GLN A 18 51.20 1.84 15.56
CA GLN A 18 50.63 3.12 16.09
C GLN A 18 49.48 3.00 17.08
N ILE A 19 49.29 1.87 17.76
CA ILE A 19 48.37 1.75 18.88
C ILE A 19 49.12 1.42 20.16
N LYS A 20 49.83 2.40 20.71
CA LYS A 20 50.23 2.39 22.14
C LYS A 20 49.76 3.69 22.74
N GLY A 21 48.66 3.65 23.50
CA GLY A 21 48.22 4.79 24.31
C GLY A 21 46.73 5.02 24.39
N LEU A 22 45.87 4.00 24.45
CA LEU A 22 44.48 4.18 24.85
C LEU A 22 44.15 3.27 26.04
N SER A 23 43.83 3.91 27.15
CA SER A 23 43.39 3.27 28.38
C SER A 23 42.08 2.53 28.17
N LYS A 24 41.85 1.48 28.94
CA LYS A 24 40.64 0.65 28.94
C LYS A 24 39.41 1.46 29.31
N THR A 25 38.68 1.95 28.31
CA THR A 25 37.29 2.39 28.44
C THR A 25 36.42 1.38 27.68
N THR A 26 35.54 0.72 28.40
CA THR A 26 34.53 -0.18 27.85
C THR A 26 33.46 0.65 27.20
N PHE A 27 33.46 0.73 25.87
CA PHE A 27 32.37 1.34 25.12
C PHE A 27 31.15 0.41 25.09
N SER A 28 29.98 0.96 25.31
CA SER A 28 28.72 0.25 25.10
C SER A 28 28.49 0.02 23.58
N ARG A 29 27.70 -1.01 23.23
CA ARG A 29 27.32 -1.27 21.82
C ARG A 29 26.76 -0.04 21.12
N ARG A 30 26.08 0.84 21.84
CA ARG A 30 25.49 2.09 21.34
C ARG A 30 26.54 3.14 20.98
N GLU A 31 27.61 3.26 21.76
CA GLU A 31 28.73 4.18 21.51
C GLU A 31 29.62 3.70 20.36
N PHE A 32 29.73 2.39 20.15
CA PHE A 32 30.45 1.82 19.02
C PHE A 32 29.76 2.13 17.68
N VAL A 33 28.43 2.08 17.64
CA VAL A 33 27.65 2.42 16.43
C VAL A 33 27.75 3.91 16.10
N HIS A 34 27.74 4.80 17.10
CA HIS A 34 27.95 6.24 16.88
C HIS A 34 29.37 6.57 16.38
N SER A 35 30.37 5.86 16.88
CA SER A 35 31.76 6.09 16.42
C SER A 35 32.00 5.56 15.01
N ALA A 36 31.34 4.49 14.59
CA ALA A 36 31.44 3.95 13.21
C ALA A 36 30.81 4.88 12.18
N ALA A 37 29.75 5.61 12.54
CA ALA A 37 29.10 6.59 11.64
C ALA A 37 29.99 7.81 11.36
N VAL A 38 30.89 8.20 12.24
CA VAL A 38 31.82 9.33 12.08
C VAL A 38 33.03 8.97 11.20
N PHE A 39 33.43 7.67 11.15
CA PHE A 39 34.57 7.23 10.35
C PHE A 39 34.29 7.03 8.85
N SER A 40 33.03 7.06 8.44
CA SER A 40 32.65 6.93 7.00
C SER A 40 32.81 8.20 6.17
N ALA A 41 33.36 9.28 6.74
CA ALA A 41 33.58 10.55 6.06
C ALA A 41 34.98 10.73 5.45
N MET A 42 35.75 9.67 5.20
CA MET A 42 36.97 9.79 4.42
C MET A 42 36.63 9.83 2.92
N VAL A 43 36.79 11.00 2.35
CA VAL A 43 36.64 11.29 0.93
C VAL A 43 37.69 10.50 0.13
N ILE A 44 37.25 9.54 -0.66
CA ILE A 44 38.04 8.94 -1.74
C ILE A 44 37.81 9.82 -2.98
N PRO A 45 38.87 10.44 -3.55
CA PRO A 45 38.72 11.23 -4.77
C PRO A 45 38.31 10.31 -5.94
N GLY A 46 37.19 10.58 -6.57
CA GLY A 46 36.73 9.89 -7.78
C GLY A 46 35.45 9.07 -7.64
N VAL A 47 34.89 8.93 -6.45
CA VAL A 47 33.56 8.33 -6.27
C VAL A 47 32.54 9.46 -6.08
N GLY A 48 31.59 9.57 -6.99
CA GLY A 48 30.48 10.52 -6.89
C GLY A 48 29.81 10.44 -5.51
N ARG A 49 29.41 11.59 -4.96
CA ARG A 49 28.74 11.67 -3.66
C ARG A 49 27.49 10.79 -3.68
N ILE A 50 27.57 9.62 -3.06
CA ILE A 50 26.36 8.93 -2.60
C ILE A 50 25.81 9.85 -1.50
N ASN A 51 24.73 10.57 -1.78
CA ASN A 51 23.92 11.23 -0.77
C ASN A 51 23.22 10.14 0.05
N ALA A 52 23.96 9.50 0.97
CA ALA A 52 23.35 8.76 2.04
C ALA A 52 22.55 9.80 2.84
N ARG A 53 21.23 9.85 2.62
CA ARG A 53 20.34 10.57 3.53
C ARG A 53 20.56 9.93 4.90
N PRO A 54 20.75 10.73 5.97
CA PRO A 54 20.76 10.16 7.31
C PRO A 54 19.43 9.41 7.46
N PHE A 55 19.50 8.13 7.85
CA PHE A 55 18.34 7.46 8.40
C PHE A 55 17.78 8.38 9.46
N SER A 56 16.48 8.66 9.41
CA SER A 56 15.80 9.38 10.49
C SER A 56 16.15 8.64 11.78
N THR A 57 16.66 9.38 12.75
CA THR A 57 17.09 8.82 14.04
C THR A 57 15.90 8.41 14.92
N LEU A 58 14.67 8.64 14.45
CA LEU A 58 13.44 8.25 15.10
C LEU A 58 13.07 6.84 14.64
N ASP A 59 12.72 5.99 15.60
CA ASP A 59 12.09 4.71 15.33
C ASP A 59 10.81 4.96 14.50
N PRO A 60 10.51 4.17 13.48
CA PRO A 60 9.24 4.27 12.78
C PRO A 60 8.01 4.28 13.69
N ASP A 61 8.13 3.69 14.88
CA ASP A 61 7.08 3.63 15.91
C ASP A 61 7.01 4.89 16.80
N ASP A 62 7.94 5.84 16.65
CA ASP A 62 7.94 7.12 17.40
C ASP A 62 6.96 8.17 16.84
N TYR A 63 6.31 7.88 15.70
CA TYR A 63 5.33 8.79 15.09
C TYR A 63 3.91 8.47 15.57
N VAL A 64 3.12 9.52 15.79
CA VAL A 64 1.68 9.42 16.07
C VAL A 64 0.93 8.91 14.83
N GLY A 65 1.39 9.32 13.63
CA GLY A 65 0.84 8.87 12.35
C GLY A 65 1.90 8.79 11.26
N ARG A 66 2.23 7.57 10.84
CA ARG A 66 3.10 7.31 9.68
C ARG A 66 2.29 7.18 8.39
N ILE A 67 1.75 8.32 7.95
CA ILE A 67 0.80 8.41 6.82
C ILE A 67 1.48 8.88 5.52
N CYS A 68 2.65 8.32 5.19
CA CYS A 68 3.49 8.76 4.06
C CYS A 68 3.82 7.67 3.02
N TYR A 69 3.59 6.38 3.33
CA TYR A 69 4.01 5.26 2.47
C TYR A 69 2.85 4.46 1.85
N ASN A 70 1.60 4.92 2.04
CA ASN A 70 0.42 4.24 1.53
C ASN A 70 0.33 2.79 2.06
N GLU A 71 0.67 2.61 3.33
CA GLU A 71 0.58 1.33 4.03
C GLU A 71 -0.86 1.07 4.46
N ASN A 72 -1.20 -0.19 4.71
CA ASN A 72 -2.49 -0.55 5.29
C ASN A 72 -2.44 -0.41 6.82
N PRO A 73 -3.24 0.47 7.43
CA PRO A 73 -3.22 0.68 8.89
C PRO A 73 -3.75 -0.53 9.69
N LEU A 74 -4.46 -1.47 9.05
CA LEU A 74 -4.86 -2.73 9.69
C LEU A 74 -3.71 -3.74 9.78
N GLY A 75 -2.60 -3.50 9.05
CA GLY A 75 -1.51 -4.47 8.92
C GLY A 75 -1.90 -5.69 8.08
N PRO A 76 -1.18 -6.81 8.20
CA PRO A 76 -1.48 -8.04 7.49
C PRO A 76 -2.75 -8.72 8.01
N SER A 77 -3.42 -9.48 7.14
CA SER A 77 -4.59 -10.26 7.54
C SER A 77 -4.25 -11.26 8.66
N PRO A 78 -5.24 -11.65 9.50
CA PRO A 78 -5.03 -12.68 10.51
C PRO A 78 -4.51 -14.00 9.92
N LEU A 79 -4.97 -14.41 8.73
CA LEU A 79 -4.52 -15.62 8.05
C LEU A 79 -3.07 -15.48 7.59
N ALA A 80 -2.71 -14.38 6.95
CA ALA A 80 -1.33 -14.11 6.53
C ALA A 80 -0.37 -14.04 7.73
N LEU A 81 -0.77 -13.40 8.82
CA LEU A 81 0.03 -13.31 10.04
C LEU A 81 0.24 -14.67 10.71
N ALA A 82 -0.77 -15.54 10.71
CA ALA A 82 -0.65 -16.91 11.20
C ALA A 82 0.35 -17.71 10.33
N ALA A 83 0.21 -17.65 9.00
CA ALA A 83 1.12 -18.33 8.07
C ALA A 83 2.57 -17.85 8.22
N LEU A 84 2.83 -16.55 8.41
CA LEU A 84 4.15 -16.00 8.71
C LEU A 84 4.76 -16.64 9.98
N ARG A 85 3.96 -16.75 11.05
CA ARG A 85 4.40 -17.31 12.33
C ARG A 85 4.70 -18.80 12.23
N ASP A 86 3.85 -19.56 11.56
CA ASP A 86 4.01 -21.01 11.40
C ASP A 86 5.26 -21.35 10.58
N GLU A 87 5.52 -20.59 9.51
CA GLU A 87 6.70 -20.77 8.66
C GLU A 87 8.00 -20.20 9.26
N ALA A 88 7.92 -19.34 10.27
CA ALA A 88 9.11 -18.73 10.89
C ALA A 88 10.13 -19.76 11.43
N ALA A 89 9.66 -20.89 11.96
CA ALA A 89 10.51 -21.99 12.44
C ALA A 89 11.29 -22.69 11.31
N LEU A 90 10.85 -22.53 10.06
CA LEU A 90 11.42 -23.19 8.88
C LEU A 90 12.32 -22.26 8.05
N THR A 91 12.64 -21.07 8.54
CA THR A 91 13.49 -20.08 7.83
C THR A 91 14.91 -20.56 7.50
N HIS A 92 15.36 -21.66 8.10
CA HIS A 92 16.61 -22.34 7.76
C HIS A 92 16.52 -23.22 6.49
N ARG A 93 15.35 -23.28 5.86
CA ARG A 93 15.10 -23.99 4.59
C ARG A 93 14.86 -23.00 3.49
N TYR A 94 15.34 -23.30 2.27
CA TYR A 94 15.01 -22.53 1.09
C TYR A 94 13.50 -22.52 0.84
N PRO A 95 12.96 -21.45 0.24
CA PRO A 95 11.59 -21.40 -0.25
C PRO A 95 11.39 -22.30 -1.47
N ASP A 96 10.20 -22.33 -2.04
CA ASP A 96 10.00 -22.72 -3.43
C ASP A 96 10.83 -21.78 -4.32
N TRP A 97 11.75 -22.33 -5.09
CA TRP A 97 12.77 -21.54 -5.80
C TRP A 97 12.22 -20.72 -6.94
N LEU A 98 11.13 -21.20 -7.54
CA LEU A 98 10.46 -20.58 -8.70
C LEU A 98 9.16 -19.87 -8.29
N ASN A 99 8.82 -19.84 -6.99
CA ASN A 99 7.58 -19.26 -6.47
C ASN A 99 6.29 -19.94 -7.00
N ASN A 100 6.34 -21.11 -7.59
CA ASN A 100 5.23 -21.80 -8.25
C ASN A 100 3.95 -21.84 -7.40
N ASN A 101 4.08 -22.05 -6.07
CA ASN A 101 2.92 -22.12 -5.20
C ASN A 101 2.21 -20.77 -5.09
N VAL A 102 2.96 -19.66 -5.10
CA VAL A 102 2.38 -18.30 -5.07
C VAL A 102 1.81 -17.96 -6.43
N GLU A 103 2.50 -18.31 -7.52
CA GLU A 103 2.03 -18.10 -8.90
C GLU A 103 0.72 -18.81 -9.15
N ASN A 104 0.60 -20.09 -8.73
CA ASN A 104 -0.65 -20.84 -8.81
C ASN A 104 -1.78 -20.15 -8.02
N ALA A 105 -1.51 -19.74 -6.76
CA ALA A 105 -2.50 -19.06 -5.95
C ALA A 105 -2.94 -17.71 -6.55
N VAL A 106 -2.02 -16.99 -7.20
CA VAL A 106 -2.36 -15.76 -7.95
C VAL A 106 -3.20 -16.11 -9.19
N ALA A 107 -2.77 -17.08 -9.99
CA ALA A 107 -3.46 -17.47 -11.22
C ALA A 107 -4.91 -17.89 -10.96
N ASP A 108 -5.14 -18.67 -9.90
CA ASP A 108 -6.48 -19.12 -9.48
C ASP A 108 -7.44 -17.95 -9.18
N ASN A 109 -6.93 -16.81 -8.68
CA ASN A 109 -7.74 -15.62 -8.39
C ASN A 109 -8.17 -14.84 -9.65
N PHE A 110 -7.53 -15.08 -10.81
CA PHE A 110 -7.78 -14.33 -12.04
C PHE A 110 -8.27 -15.21 -13.21
N ASP A 111 -8.56 -16.49 -12.97
CA ASP A 111 -8.89 -17.46 -14.02
C ASP A 111 -7.81 -17.50 -15.13
N LEU A 112 -6.54 -17.47 -14.70
CA LEU A 112 -5.34 -17.55 -15.54
C LEU A 112 -4.58 -18.85 -15.27
N ASN A 113 -3.58 -19.15 -16.10
CA ASN A 113 -2.64 -20.24 -15.85
C ASN A 113 -1.41 -19.73 -15.09
N GLN A 114 -0.69 -20.63 -14.43
CA GLN A 114 0.57 -20.30 -13.76
C GLN A 114 1.55 -19.58 -14.70
N ASP A 115 1.64 -20.01 -15.95
CA ASP A 115 2.54 -19.45 -16.97
C ASP A 115 2.20 -18.00 -17.38
N ASN A 116 1.09 -17.44 -16.86
CA ASN A 116 0.73 -16.04 -17.00
C ASN A 116 1.22 -15.17 -15.83
N VAL A 117 1.89 -15.76 -14.84
CA VAL A 117 2.24 -15.09 -13.58
C VAL A 117 3.74 -15.17 -13.34
N CYS A 118 4.36 -14.04 -13.00
CA CYS A 118 5.72 -14.00 -12.48
C CYS A 118 5.72 -13.30 -11.13
N VAL A 119 6.26 -13.94 -10.08
CA VAL A 119 6.25 -13.46 -8.70
C VAL A 119 7.66 -13.04 -8.26
N GLY A 120 7.79 -11.91 -7.55
CA GLY A 120 9.05 -11.43 -7.01
C GLY A 120 8.95 -10.65 -5.70
N ALA A 121 10.07 -10.10 -5.25
CA ALA A 121 10.19 -9.39 -3.99
C ALA A 121 9.55 -7.97 -4.01
N GLY A 122 8.23 -7.94 -4.20
CA GLY A 122 7.40 -6.74 -4.29
C GLY A 122 7.32 -6.20 -5.72
N ALA A 123 6.35 -5.30 -5.97
CA ALA A 123 6.22 -4.63 -7.26
C ALA A 123 7.51 -3.91 -7.70
N THR A 124 8.37 -3.52 -6.76
CA THR A 124 9.69 -2.91 -7.04
C THR A 124 10.57 -3.83 -7.91
N GLU A 125 10.66 -5.12 -7.58
CA GLU A 125 11.38 -6.09 -8.40
C GLU A 125 10.67 -6.32 -9.73
N MET A 126 9.35 -6.38 -9.73
CA MET A 126 8.59 -6.59 -10.98
C MET A 126 8.75 -5.43 -11.96
N ILE A 127 8.72 -4.19 -11.48
CA ILE A 127 9.00 -3.00 -12.29
C ILE A 127 10.40 -3.06 -12.91
N GLN A 128 11.41 -3.43 -12.12
CA GLN A 128 12.76 -3.59 -12.62
C GLN A 128 12.82 -4.66 -13.73
N LYS A 129 12.21 -5.83 -13.49
CA LYS A 129 12.21 -6.93 -14.46
C LYS A 129 11.50 -6.60 -15.76
N VAL A 130 10.38 -5.87 -15.69
CA VAL A 130 9.70 -5.36 -16.89
C VAL A 130 10.62 -4.41 -17.66
N ALA A 131 11.33 -3.52 -16.95
CA ALA A 131 12.31 -2.66 -17.61
C ALA A 131 13.48 -3.43 -18.19
N ASP A 132 14.00 -4.44 -17.49
CA ASP A 132 15.12 -5.28 -17.96
C ASP A 132 14.74 -6.14 -19.18
N ALA A 133 13.47 -6.57 -19.27
CA ALA A 133 12.98 -7.38 -20.37
C ALA A 133 12.74 -6.56 -21.66
N PHE A 134 12.22 -5.34 -21.54
CA PHE A 134 11.71 -4.58 -22.69
C PHE A 134 12.48 -3.32 -23.04
N LEU A 135 13.51 -2.94 -22.25
CA LEU A 135 14.23 -1.67 -22.43
C LEU A 135 15.74 -1.86 -22.45
N GLY A 136 16.37 -1.32 -23.48
CA GLY A 136 17.82 -1.28 -23.63
C GLY A 136 18.30 -0.02 -24.38
N PRO A 137 19.60 0.08 -24.72
CA PRO A 137 20.13 1.22 -25.44
C PRO A 137 19.49 1.38 -26.83
N GLY A 138 18.81 2.50 -27.05
CA GLY A 138 18.12 2.83 -28.30
C GLY A 138 16.60 2.68 -28.20
N ASP A 139 16.09 2.02 -27.17
CA ASP A 139 14.67 1.89 -26.91
C ASP A 139 14.12 3.15 -26.20
N GLU A 140 12.81 3.29 -26.29
CA GLU A 140 12.08 4.41 -25.70
C GLU A 140 10.90 3.90 -24.87
N ILE A 141 10.76 4.46 -23.67
CA ILE A 141 9.57 4.31 -22.83
C ILE A 141 8.79 5.60 -22.76
N ILE A 142 7.47 5.52 -22.85
CA ILE A 142 6.56 6.65 -22.62
C ILE A 142 5.85 6.46 -21.28
N THR A 143 5.81 7.49 -20.44
CA THR A 143 5.10 7.49 -19.16
C THR A 143 4.51 8.85 -18.84
N ALA A 144 3.46 8.88 -18.00
CA ALA A 144 2.84 10.12 -17.57
C ALA A 144 3.70 10.86 -16.50
N THR A 145 3.49 12.16 -16.38
CA THR A 145 4.07 12.98 -15.31
C THR A 145 3.05 14.02 -14.79
N PRO A 146 2.85 14.16 -13.46
CA PRO A 146 3.45 13.37 -12.37
C PRO A 146 2.94 11.94 -12.31
N SER A 147 3.85 10.99 -12.08
CA SER A 147 3.52 9.58 -11.86
C SER A 147 4.59 8.89 -11.00
N TYR A 148 4.47 7.57 -10.81
CA TYR A 148 5.46 6.79 -10.08
C TYR A 148 6.70 6.57 -10.95
N THR A 149 7.85 7.06 -10.49
CA THR A 149 9.04 7.23 -11.32
C THR A 149 9.97 6.03 -11.40
N GLN A 150 9.69 4.93 -10.72
CA GLN A 150 10.65 3.82 -10.64
C GLN A 150 10.96 3.25 -12.01
N ILE A 151 9.96 2.94 -12.83
CA ILE A 151 10.20 2.35 -14.15
C ILE A 151 11.00 3.28 -15.08
N ALA A 152 10.78 4.59 -14.97
CA ALA A 152 11.58 5.58 -15.70
C ALA A 152 13.05 5.59 -15.24
N ASN A 153 13.30 5.41 -13.94
CA ASN A 153 14.66 5.30 -13.40
C ASN A 153 15.37 4.03 -13.87
N GLU A 154 14.66 2.89 -13.91
CA GLU A 154 15.19 1.63 -14.44
C GLU A 154 15.47 1.74 -15.95
N ALA A 155 14.57 2.38 -16.71
CA ALA A 155 14.77 2.64 -18.14
C ALA A 155 16.06 3.43 -18.38
N ILE A 156 16.29 4.50 -17.62
CA ILE A 156 17.53 5.30 -17.71
C ILE A 156 18.75 4.43 -17.35
N ALA A 157 18.64 3.58 -16.32
CA ALA A 157 19.73 2.69 -15.93
C ALA A 157 20.07 1.66 -17.03
N ASN A 158 19.07 1.21 -17.79
CA ASN A 158 19.22 0.29 -18.94
C ASN A 158 19.67 1.01 -20.22
N GLY A 159 19.81 2.34 -20.21
CA GLY A 159 20.25 3.13 -21.36
C GLY A 159 19.15 3.50 -22.34
N ALA A 160 17.88 3.28 -21.98
CA ALA A 160 16.73 3.69 -22.76
C ALA A 160 16.39 5.17 -22.57
N THR A 161 15.63 5.73 -23.52
CA THR A 161 15.12 7.10 -23.46
C THR A 161 13.76 7.13 -22.78
N VAL A 162 13.51 8.13 -21.91
CA VAL A 162 12.21 8.31 -21.27
C VAL A 162 11.51 9.53 -21.85
N VAL A 163 10.30 9.32 -22.35
CA VAL A 163 9.40 10.39 -22.82
C VAL A 163 8.31 10.59 -21.78
N TYR A 164 8.22 11.81 -21.26
CA TYR A 164 7.21 12.18 -20.27
C TYR A 164 6.05 12.93 -20.93
N VAL A 165 4.84 12.43 -20.75
CA VAL A 165 3.60 13.09 -21.18
C VAL A 165 2.90 13.68 -19.94
N PRO A 166 2.68 14.99 -19.88
CA PRO A 166 1.95 15.60 -18.78
C PRO A 166 0.53 15.02 -18.64
N VAL A 167 0.02 14.92 -17.43
CA VAL A 167 -1.40 14.65 -17.21
C VAL A 167 -2.25 15.86 -17.66
N ASP A 168 -3.55 15.65 -17.84
CA ASP A 168 -4.48 16.71 -18.19
C ASP A 168 -4.75 17.70 -17.02
N GLU A 169 -5.61 18.69 -17.26
CA GLU A 169 -6.00 19.70 -16.26
C GLU A 169 -6.79 19.13 -15.08
N ASN A 170 -7.34 17.89 -15.20
CA ASN A 170 -8.05 17.15 -14.17
C ASN A 170 -7.17 16.14 -13.45
N TYR A 171 -5.85 16.19 -13.69
CA TYR A 171 -4.85 15.25 -13.15
C TYR A 171 -5.04 13.80 -13.66
N ILE A 172 -5.69 13.59 -14.81
CA ILE A 172 -5.86 12.29 -15.46
C ILE A 172 -4.74 12.10 -16.49
N ILE A 173 -4.30 10.87 -16.68
CA ILE A 173 -3.28 10.51 -17.68
C ILE A 173 -3.85 10.83 -19.08
N ASP A 174 -3.10 11.63 -19.84
CA ASP A 174 -3.43 12.01 -21.22
C ASP A 174 -3.05 10.88 -22.19
N LEU A 175 -4.02 10.00 -22.48
CA LEU A 175 -3.82 8.85 -23.36
C LEU A 175 -3.60 9.27 -24.82
N ASP A 176 -4.27 10.33 -25.29
CA ASP A 176 -4.08 10.87 -26.65
C ASP A 176 -2.68 11.47 -26.80
N GLY A 177 -2.20 12.15 -25.75
CA GLY A 177 -0.82 12.64 -25.67
C GLY A 177 0.19 11.49 -25.71
N ILE A 178 -0.08 10.38 -25.02
CA ILE A 178 0.77 9.18 -25.04
C ILE A 178 0.78 8.55 -26.43
N LEU A 179 -0.37 8.34 -27.08
CA LEU A 179 -0.44 7.80 -28.45
C LEU A 179 0.33 8.70 -29.44
N SER A 180 0.18 10.02 -29.32
CA SER A 180 0.88 11.00 -30.17
C SER A 180 2.39 11.01 -29.99
N ALA A 181 2.89 10.56 -28.82
CA ALA A 181 4.31 10.51 -28.49
C ALA A 181 5.00 9.23 -28.99
N ILE A 182 4.26 8.22 -29.48
CA ILE A 182 4.83 6.96 -29.95
C ILE A 182 5.72 7.19 -31.16
N THR A 183 6.92 6.63 -31.13
CA THR A 183 7.89 6.63 -32.23
C THR A 183 8.27 5.21 -32.64
N ASN A 184 9.10 5.07 -33.67
CA ASN A 184 9.62 3.77 -34.08
C ASN A 184 10.57 3.11 -33.05
N ASN A 185 11.00 3.86 -32.03
CA ASN A 185 11.87 3.39 -30.96
C ASN A 185 11.08 3.04 -29.70
N THR A 186 9.79 3.36 -29.65
CA THR A 186 8.95 3.08 -28.48
C THR A 186 8.72 1.58 -28.36
N THR A 187 9.21 0.98 -27.29
CA THR A 187 9.02 -0.46 -26.98
C THR A 187 8.10 -0.68 -25.80
N LEU A 188 8.01 0.33 -24.91
CA LEU A 188 7.22 0.23 -23.67
C LEU A 188 6.42 1.51 -23.40
N ILE A 189 5.16 1.34 -23.01
CA ILE A 189 4.34 2.40 -22.43
C ILE A 189 4.05 2.02 -21.00
N SER A 190 4.27 2.91 -20.02
CA SER A 190 3.97 2.64 -18.61
C SER A 190 2.87 3.54 -18.08
N LEU A 191 1.80 2.93 -17.63
CA LEU A 191 0.65 3.57 -17.01
C LEU A 191 0.55 3.14 -15.55
N VAL A 192 0.32 4.07 -14.63
CA VAL A 192 0.05 3.77 -13.21
C VAL A 192 -1.43 4.07 -12.97
N ASN A 193 -2.24 3.03 -12.80
CA ASN A 193 -3.69 3.14 -12.75
C ASN A 193 -4.34 2.28 -11.65
N PRO A 194 -4.77 2.88 -10.54
CA PRO A 194 -4.81 4.32 -10.21
C PRO A 194 -3.43 4.97 -10.04
N ASN A 195 -3.33 6.25 -10.48
CA ASN A 195 -2.05 6.96 -10.53
C ASN A 195 -1.51 7.29 -9.13
N ASN A 196 -0.22 7.16 -8.94
CA ASN A 196 0.54 7.64 -7.80
C ASN A 196 1.53 8.74 -8.27
N PRO A 197 1.35 10.02 -7.83
CA PRO A 197 0.68 10.44 -6.59
C PRO A 197 -0.76 10.94 -6.73
N LEU A 198 -1.29 11.09 -7.93
CA LEU A 198 -2.50 11.87 -8.18
C LEU A 198 -3.81 11.17 -7.78
N ALA A 199 -3.75 9.87 -7.52
CA ALA A 199 -4.88 9.03 -7.07
C ALA A 199 -6.08 8.96 -8.06
N ARG A 200 -5.87 9.42 -9.31
CA ARG A 200 -6.89 9.39 -10.37
C ARG A 200 -6.81 8.07 -11.13
N ILE A 201 -7.92 7.69 -11.73
CA ILE A 201 -8.05 6.54 -12.61
C ILE A 201 -8.10 6.98 -14.08
N ILE A 202 -7.78 6.06 -14.97
CA ILE A 202 -8.16 6.08 -16.36
C ILE A 202 -9.53 5.41 -16.44
N ASN A 203 -10.49 6.04 -17.16
CA ASN A 203 -11.79 5.45 -17.40
C ASN A 203 -11.64 4.18 -18.23
N LYS A 204 -12.44 3.15 -17.94
CA LYS A 204 -12.34 1.84 -18.61
C LYS A 204 -12.58 1.91 -20.12
N ASP A 205 -13.50 2.78 -20.58
CA ASP A 205 -13.81 2.94 -22.00
C ASP A 205 -12.68 3.65 -22.74
N ASP A 206 -12.02 4.63 -22.08
CA ASP A 206 -10.84 5.32 -22.60
C ASP A 206 -9.65 4.36 -22.65
N MET A 207 -9.46 3.52 -21.60
CA MET A 207 -8.42 2.49 -21.60
C MET A 207 -8.62 1.49 -22.72
N ALA A 208 -9.85 1.01 -22.95
CA ALA A 208 -10.16 0.09 -24.04
C ALA A 208 -9.86 0.70 -25.41
N SER A 209 -10.26 1.96 -25.63
CA SER A 209 -9.98 2.70 -26.86
C SER A 209 -8.49 2.89 -27.09
N PHE A 210 -7.77 3.31 -26.05
CA PHE A 210 -6.31 3.47 -26.07
C PHE A 210 -5.60 2.16 -26.48
N LEU A 211 -5.92 1.04 -25.79
CA LEU A 211 -5.28 -0.25 -26.05
C LEU A 211 -5.53 -0.75 -27.48
N ALA A 212 -6.66 -0.39 -28.09
CA ALA A 212 -6.96 -0.74 -29.48
C ALA A 212 -6.14 0.08 -30.49
N GLU A 213 -5.58 1.22 -30.10
CA GLU A 213 -4.79 2.12 -30.96
C GLU A 213 -3.27 1.95 -30.79
N VAL A 214 -2.83 1.25 -29.73
CA VAL A 214 -1.39 0.98 -29.53
C VAL A 214 -0.86 0.11 -30.66
N PRO A 215 0.23 0.51 -31.34
CA PRO A 215 0.79 -0.26 -32.44
C PRO A 215 1.34 -1.62 -32.00
N ASP A 216 1.29 -2.60 -32.90
CA ASP A 216 1.97 -3.89 -32.72
C ASP A 216 3.45 -3.70 -32.39
N GLY A 217 3.95 -4.48 -31.43
CA GLY A 217 5.35 -4.45 -30.98
C GLY A 217 5.63 -3.47 -29.84
N VAL A 218 4.63 -2.69 -29.40
CA VAL A 218 4.72 -1.86 -28.18
C VAL A 218 4.02 -2.59 -27.04
N VAL A 219 4.73 -2.81 -25.94
CA VAL A 219 4.17 -3.40 -24.71
C VAL A 219 3.56 -2.32 -23.83
N VAL A 220 2.36 -2.54 -23.30
CA VAL A 220 1.73 -1.65 -22.32
C VAL A 220 1.87 -2.25 -20.92
N CYS A 221 2.61 -1.60 -20.04
CA CYS A 221 2.75 -1.98 -18.63
C CYS A 221 1.80 -1.13 -17.79
N VAL A 222 0.87 -1.77 -17.07
CA VAL A 222 -0.09 -1.10 -16.19
C VAL A 222 0.20 -1.48 -14.73
N ASP A 223 0.64 -0.52 -13.93
CA ASP A 223 0.83 -0.69 -12.49
C ASP A 223 -0.52 -0.48 -11.77
N GLU A 224 -1.12 -1.57 -11.34
CA GLU A 224 -2.40 -1.62 -10.63
C GLU A 224 -2.23 -1.83 -9.11
N ALA A 225 -1.17 -1.28 -8.52
CA ALA A 225 -0.85 -1.46 -7.09
C ALA A 225 -1.96 -0.98 -6.13
N TYR A 226 -2.93 -0.21 -6.59
CA TYR A 226 -4.04 0.33 -5.80
C TYR A 226 -5.41 -0.15 -6.26
N HIS A 227 -5.47 -1.14 -7.13
CA HIS A 227 -6.69 -1.67 -7.75
C HIS A 227 -7.79 -1.99 -6.73
N GLU A 228 -7.46 -2.63 -5.61
CA GLU A 228 -8.41 -3.09 -4.60
C GLU A 228 -9.17 -1.94 -3.92
N TYR A 229 -8.62 -0.72 -3.94
CA TYR A 229 -9.23 0.45 -3.30
C TYR A 229 -10.27 1.18 -4.16
N VAL A 230 -10.32 0.91 -5.46
CA VAL A 230 -11.22 1.61 -6.39
C VAL A 230 -12.68 1.26 -6.11
N GLN A 231 -13.52 2.29 -6.05
CA GLN A 231 -14.94 2.11 -5.75
C GLN A 231 -15.86 2.51 -6.91
N THR A 232 -15.35 3.29 -7.88
CA THR A 232 -16.16 3.68 -9.04
C THR A 232 -16.32 2.54 -10.03
N THR A 233 -17.48 2.48 -10.69
CA THR A 233 -17.77 1.55 -11.79
C THR A 233 -17.15 1.98 -13.13
N ASP A 234 -16.54 3.15 -13.17
CA ASP A 234 -15.87 3.71 -14.36
C ASP A 234 -14.46 3.16 -14.55
N TYR A 235 -13.98 2.34 -13.61
CA TYR A 235 -12.70 1.66 -13.66
C TYR A 235 -12.89 0.15 -13.86
N GLU A 236 -11.96 -0.44 -14.59
CA GLU A 236 -11.81 -1.88 -14.73
C GLU A 236 -10.32 -2.25 -14.71
N SER A 237 -10.00 -3.43 -14.17
CA SER A 237 -8.66 -3.99 -14.28
C SER A 237 -8.33 -4.36 -15.72
N CYS A 238 -7.07 -4.21 -16.09
CA CYS A 238 -6.59 -4.60 -17.40
C CYS A 238 -6.37 -6.13 -17.57
N VAL A 239 -6.57 -6.96 -16.54
CA VAL A 239 -6.39 -8.41 -16.60
C VAL A 239 -7.18 -9.08 -17.75
N PRO A 240 -8.44 -8.72 -18.05
CA PRO A 240 -9.18 -9.34 -19.16
C PRO A 240 -8.54 -9.17 -20.54
N TYR A 241 -7.69 -8.14 -20.75
CA TYR A 241 -7.03 -7.89 -22.03
C TYR A 241 -5.90 -8.88 -22.35
N ILE A 242 -5.36 -9.58 -21.34
CA ILE A 242 -4.36 -10.65 -21.53
C ILE A 242 -4.90 -11.71 -22.49
N ASN A 243 -6.14 -12.15 -22.28
CA ASN A 243 -6.79 -13.18 -23.09
C ASN A 243 -7.27 -12.68 -24.47
N GLN A 244 -7.16 -11.37 -24.74
CA GLN A 244 -7.53 -10.77 -26.02
C GLN A 244 -6.33 -10.61 -26.97
N GLY A 245 -5.15 -11.06 -26.57
CA GLY A 245 -3.93 -11.02 -27.38
C GLY A 245 -3.28 -9.63 -27.45
N ILE A 246 -3.64 -8.71 -26.52
CA ILE A 246 -3.00 -7.41 -26.40
C ILE A 246 -1.66 -7.60 -25.68
N ALA A 247 -0.60 -6.94 -26.16
CA ALA A 247 0.73 -6.94 -25.53
C ALA A 247 0.70 -6.10 -24.25
N ILE A 248 0.19 -6.68 -23.16
CA ILE A 248 -0.02 -6.01 -21.87
C ILE A 248 0.61 -6.78 -20.72
N VAL A 249 1.24 -6.04 -19.81
CA VAL A 249 1.78 -6.54 -18.53
C VAL A 249 1.12 -5.77 -17.39
N ILE A 250 0.48 -6.45 -16.48
CA ILE A 250 -0.13 -5.85 -15.29
C ILE A 250 0.78 -6.12 -14.10
N ILE A 251 1.11 -5.08 -13.33
CA ILE A 251 1.88 -5.20 -12.08
C ILE A 251 0.93 -5.05 -10.90
N ARG A 252 1.02 -5.99 -9.95
CA ARG A 252 0.26 -6.00 -8.70
C ARG A 252 1.19 -6.19 -7.50
N THR A 253 0.71 -5.84 -6.32
CA THR A 253 1.48 -5.96 -5.07
C THR A 253 0.59 -6.29 -3.90
N LEU A 254 1.10 -7.10 -2.97
CA LEU A 254 0.44 -7.32 -1.68
C LEU A 254 0.87 -6.30 -0.63
N SER A 255 1.66 -5.29 -1.01
CA SER A 255 2.16 -4.25 -0.08
C SER A 255 1.09 -3.27 0.38
N LYS A 256 -0.03 -3.13 -0.34
CA LYS A 256 -1.05 -2.10 -0.11
C LYS A 256 -2.27 -2.70 0.59
N ALA A 257 -3.31 -3.08 -0.10
CA ALA A 257 -4.55 -3.58 0.49
C ALA A 257 -4.35 -4.81 1.38
N TYR A 258 -3.42 -5.68 1.04
CA TYR A 258 -3.12 -6.90 1.80
C TYR A 258 -2.26 -6.69 3.05
N GLY A 259 -1.72 -5.47 3.28
CA GLY A 259 -0.94 -5.14 4.48
C GLY A 259 0.42 -5.84 4.58
N LEU A 260 0.97 -6.33 3.47
CA LEU A 260 2.22 -7.10 3.43
C LEU A 260 3.43 -6.28 2.92
N ALA A 261 3.43 -4.97 3.13
CA ALA A 261 4.51 -4.08 2.66
C ALA A 261 5.91 -4.53 3.11
N GLY A 262 6.03 -4.94 4.37
CA GLY A 262 7.30 -5.43 4.94
C GLY A 262 7.67 -6.86 4.52
N ALA A 263 6.71 -7.66 4.07
CA ALA A 263 6.95 -9.03 3.61
C ALA A 263 7.59 -9.09 2.22
N ARG A 264 7.41 -8.06 1.40
CA ARG A 264 8.01 -7.92 0.06
C ARG A 264 7.52 -8.99 -0.93
N VAL A 265 6.30 -8.87 -1.42
CA VAL A 265 5.74 -9.71 -2.47
C VAL A 265 4.92 -8.88 -3.45
N GLY A 266 5.11 -9.14 -4.73
CA GLY A 266 4.38 -8.58 -5.85
C GLY A 266 4.49 -9.51 -7.05
N TYR A 267 3.72 -9.24 -8.08
CA TYR A 267 3.66 -10.09 -9.25
C TYR A 267 3.29 -9.32 -10.50
N THR A 268 3.60 -9.93 -11.66
CA THR A 268 3.07 -9.51 -12.95
C THR A 268 2.07 -10.53 -13.46
N LEU A 269 1.12 -10.05 -14.26
CA LEU A 269 0.17 -10.86 -15.04
C LEU A 269 0.32 -10.45 -16.51
N ALA A 270 0.54 -11.42 -17.41
CA ALA A 270 0.73 -11.15 -18.83
C ALA A 270 0.40 -12.41 -19.68
N SER A 271 0.52 -12.31 -21.00
CA SER A 271 0.54 -13.53 -21.83
C SER A 271 1.74 -14.41 -21.46
N THR A 272 1.69 -15.70 -21.78
CA THR A 272 2.79 -16.63 -21.51
C THR A 272 4.10 -16.13 -22.14
N GLU A 273 4.05 -15.62 -23.37
CA GLU A 273 5.22 -15.12 -24.08
C GLU A 273 5.88 -13.94 -23.35
N LEU A 274 5.10 -12.95 -22.90
CA LEU A 274 5.64 -11.80 -22.15
C LEU A 274 6.09 -12.20 -20.74
N THR A 275 5.42 -13.17 -20.12
CA THR A 275 5.83 -13.71 -18.82
C THR A 275 7.16 -14.43 -18.92
N ASP A 276 7.41 -15.21 -19.99
CA ASP A 276 8.69 -15.86 -20.25
C ASP A 276 9.83 -14.83 -20.37
N GLU A 277 9.63 -13.74 -21.14
CA GLU A 277 10.61 -12.67 -21.29
C GLU A 277 10.94 -12.00 -19.95
N ILE A 278 9.94 -11.74 -19.10
CA ILE A 278 10.13 -11.19 -17.76
C ILE A 278 10.86 -12.19 -16.86
N SER A 279 10.50 -13.47 -16.93
CA SER A 279 11.05 -14.53 -16.08
C SER A 279 12.51 -14.84 -16.42
N ASP A 280 12.94 -14.68 -17.67
CA ASP A 280 14.34 -14.86 -18.09
C ASP A 280 15.31 -13.90 -17.35
N THR A 281 14.80 -12.77 -16.87
CA THR A 281 15.57 -11.81 -16.06
C THR A 281 15.50 -12.12 -14.54
N GLN A 282 14.73 -13.15 -14.13
CA GLN A 282 14.43 -13.41 -12.73
C GLN A 282 15.57 -14.08 -11.97
N LEU A 283 15.83 -13.58 -10.75
CA LEU A 283 16.68 -14.26 -9.77
C LEU A 283 15.86 -15.34 -9.04
N TYR A 284 16.49 -16.47 -8.74
CA TYR A 284 15.85 -17.56 -8.01
C TYR A 284 15.72 -17.23 -6.51
N ALA A 285 14.65 -17.73 -5.88
CA ALA A 285 14.43 -17.68 -4.43
C ALA A 285 14.42 -16.27 -3.84
N THR A 286 13.97 -15.25 -4.59
CA THR A 286 13.91 -13.85 -4.14
C THR A 286 12.81 -13.61 -3.10
N VAL A 287 11.74 -14.43 -3.12
CA VAL A 287 10.65 -14.35 -2.14
C VAL A 287 10.87 -15.37 -1.03
N SER A 288 10.97 -14.91 0.21
CA SER A 288 11.25 -15.79 1.35
C SER A 288 10.11 -16.78 1.61
N ARG A 289 10.44 -17.92 2.26
CA ARG A 289 9.47 -18.95 2.61
C ARG A 289 8.29 -18.41 3.42
N THR A 290 8.56 -17.58 4.41
CA THR A 290 7.54 -16.94 5.24
C THR A 290 6.66 -16.00 4.43
N THR A 291 7.24 -15.27 3.49
CA THR A 291 6.51 -14.38 2.58
C THR A 291 5.62 -15.15 1.63
N GLN A 292 6.09 -16.26 1.05
CA GLN A 292 5.28 -17.10 0.16
C GLN A 292 4.04 -17.62 0.88
N ALA A 293 4.20 -18.15 2.10
CA ALA A 293 3.07 -18.63 2.91
C ALA A 293 2.08 -17.51 3.25
N ALA A 294 2.58 -16.33 3.62
CA ALA A 294 1.74 -15.17 3.91
C ALA A 294 1.00 -14.65 2.68
N ALA A 295 1.64 -14.67 1.52
CA ALA A 295 1.03 -14.26 0.26
C ALA A 295 -0.17 -15.15 -0.08
N ILE A 296 0.02 -16.47 -0.07
CA ILE A 296 -1.04 -17.44 -0.35
C ILE A 296 -2.22 -17.26 0.62
N ALA A 297 -1.92 -17.22 1.94
CA ALA A 297 -2.97 -17.06 2.95
C ALA A 297 -3.67 -15.69 2.88
N GLY A 298 -2.96 -14.63 2.50
CA GLY A 298 -3.51 -13.28 2.37
C GLY A 298 -4.40 -13.10 1.15
N LEU A 299 -4.09 -13.78 0.04
CA LEU A 299 -4.91 -13.76 -1.18
C LEU A 299 -6.30 -14.34 -0.95
N ASP A 300 -6.45 -15.28 -0.02
CA ASP A 300 -7.72 -15.94 0.31
C ASP A 300 -8.53 -15.20 1.40
N ASP A 301 -7.98 -14.13 2.02
CA ASP A 301 -8.63 -13.42 3.12
C ASP A 301 -9.47 -12.23 2.64
N PHE A 302 -10.58 -12.53 1.95
CA PHE A 302 -11.48 -11.51 1.39
C PHE A 302 -12.14 -10.64 2.46
N ASP A 303 -12.34 -11.17 3.68
CA ASP A 303 -12.91 -10.41 4.81
C ASP A 303 -11.94 -9.27 5.21
N HIS A 304 -10.65 -9.54 5.24
CA HIS A 304 -9.64 -8.52 5.54
C HIS A 304 -9.58 -7.43 4.46
N ILE A 305 -9.68 -7.80 3.19
CA ILE A 305 -9.74 -6.81 2.09
C ILE A 305 -10.99 -5.95 2.22
N SER A 306 -12.15 -6.53 2.52
CA SER A 306 -13.40 -5.79 2.75
C SER A 306 -13.28 -4.81 3.93
N ASP A 307 -12.68 -5.24 5.06
CA ASP A 307 -12.42 -4.38 6.22
C ASP A 307 -11.43 -3.25 5.86
N THR A 308 -10.39 -3.55 5.08
CA THR A 308 -9.42 -2.57 4.58
C THR A 308 -10.07 -1.49 3.72
N ILE A 309 -10.91 -1.89 2.76
CA ILE A 309 -11.64 -0.97 1.88
C ILE A 309 -12.59 -0.09 2.71
N SER A 310 -13.32 -0.69 3.65
CA SER A 310 -14.24 0.03 4.53
C SER A 310 -13.53 1.08 5.38
N LEU A 311 -12.38 0.73 5.95
CA LEU A 311 -11.56 1.69 6.71
C LEU A 311 -11.04 2.82 5.80
N ASN A 312 -10.59 2.48 4.59
CA ASN A 312 -10.10 3.47 3.62
C ASN A 312 -11.19 4.48 3.24
N ILE A 313 -12.39 4.03 2.94
CA ILE A 313 -13.55 4.89 2.64
C ILE A 313 -13.80 5.85 3.80
N ASN A 314 -13.82 5.32 5.03
CA ASN A 314 -14.02 6.11 6.22
C ASN A 314 -12.91 7.15 6.42
N ALA A 315 -11.65 6.76 6.29
CA ALA A 315 -10.50 7.66 6.40
C ALA A 315 -10.53 8.78 5.35
N LYS A 316 -10.87 8.45 4.10
CA LYS A 316 -11.04 9.45 3.03
C LYS A 316 -12.18 10.43 3.35
N THR A 317 -13.30 9.93 3.88
CA THR A 317 -14.44 10.79 4.27
C THR A 317 -14.04 11.79 5.35
N ILE A 318 -13.29 11.35 6.37
CA ILE A 318 -12.76 12.24 7.42
C ILE A 318 -11.85 13.32 6.80
N LEU A 319 -10.91 12.90 5.95
CA LEU A 319 -9.98 13.83 5.31
C LEU A 319 -10.70 14.82 4.41
N TYR A 320 -11.66 14.40 3.58
CA TYR A 320 -12.42 15.30 2.71
C TYR A 320 -13.24 16.31 3.51
N THR A 321 -13.91 15.85 4.58
CA THR A 321 -14.65 16.75 5.48
C THR A 321 -13.69 17.75 6.12
N GLY A 322 -12.58 17.30 6.69
CA GLY A 322 -11.61 18.18 7.35
C GLY A 322 -10.97 19.17 6.37
N PHE A 323 -10.60 18.76 5.15
CA PHE A 323 -10.05 19.67 4.15
C PHE A 323 -11.06 20.73 3.73
N ASN A 324 -12.33 20.36 3.52
CA ASN A 324 -13.39 21.32 3.23
C ASN A 324 -13.60 22.32 4.38
N ASP A 325 -13.61 21.85 5.61
CA ASP A 325 -13.76 22.71 6.82
C ASP A 325 -12.57 23.68 6.97
N LEU A 326 -11.38 23.28 6.52
CA LEU A 326 -10.17 24.11 6.50
C LEU A 326 -10.06 24.98 5.24
N GLY A 327 -10.96 24.84 4.26
CA GLY A 327 -10.92 25.57 3.00
C GLY A 327 -9.78 25.14 2.07
N LEU A 328 -9.23 23.94 2.24
CA LEU A 328 -8.14 23.40 1.43
C LEU A 328 -8.68 22.67 0.18
N GLN A 329 -8.00 22.85 -0.94
CA GLN A 329 -8.28 22.11 -2.16
C GLN A 329 -7.57 20.75 -2.13
N TYR A 330 -8.17 19.73 -2.75
CA TYR A 330 -7.60 18.40 -2.85
C TYR A 330 -7.99 17.72 -4.15
N ILE A 331 -7.22 16.71 -4.54
CA ILE A 331 -7.51 15.86 -5.70
C ILE A 331 -8.35 14.66 -5.21
N PRO A 332 -9.56 14.43 -5.76
CA PRO A 332 -10.39 13.27 -5.43
C PRO A 332 -9.64 11.96 -5.69
N SER A 333 -9.77 10.98 -4.77
CA SER A 333 -8.91 9.81 -4.73
C SER A 333 -9.66 8.48 -4.86
N GLU A 334 -9.17 7.61 -5.74
CA GLU A 334 -9.55 6.19 -5.84
C GLU A 334 -8.51 5.24 -5.18
N THR A 335 -7.61 5.78 -4.36
CA THR A 335 -6.54 5.03 -3.68
C THR A 335 -6.67 5.08 -2.16
N ASN A 336 -5.60 4.70 -1.45
CA ASN A 336 -5.47 4.87 -0.01
C ASN A 336 -4.61 6.09 0.38
N TYR A 337 -4.67 7.16 -0.39
CA TYR A 337 -4.05 8.46 -0.10
C TYR A 337 -4.78 9.58 -0.85
N ILE A 338 -4.57 10.81 -0.41
CA ILE A 338 -5.13 12.03 -1.03
C ILE A 338 -4.01 13.03 -1.24
N MET A 339 -4.03 13.75 -2.37
CA MET A 339 -3.21 14.94 -2.59
C MET A 339 -3.99 16.17 -2.14
N VAL A 340 -3.46 16.93 -1.18
CA VAL A 340 -4.06 18.17 -0.67
C VAL A 340 -3.13 19.34 -0.94
N ASP A 341 -3.70 20.44 -1.46
CA ASP A 341 -3.00 21.71 -1.65
C ASP A 341 -3.02 22.50 -0.33
N THR A 342 -1.86 22.83 0.19
CA THR A 342 -1.69 23.60 1.43
C THR A 342 -1.68 25.11 1.21
N GLY A 343 -1.74 25.58 -0.04
CA GLY A 343 -1.64 26.99 -0.41
C GLY A 343 -0.27 27.63 -0.13
N THR A 344 0.70 26.84 0.37
CA THR A 344 2.04 27.30 0.73
C THR A 344 3.09 26.20 0.42
N ASP A 345 4.37 26.46 0.73
CA ASP A 345 5.43 25.45 0.52
C ASP A 345 5.19 24.17 1.33
N ALA A 346 4.86 23.10 0.64
CA ALA A 346 4.54 21.81 1.23
C ALA A 346 5.75 21.18 1.96
N GLY A 347 6.97 21.54 1.59
CA GLY A 347 8.18 21.09 2.29
C GLY A 347 8.26 21.63 3.71
N THR A 348 7.92 22.90 3.89
CA THR A 348 7.82 23.56 5.20
C THR A 348 6.71 22.94 6.03
N VAL A 349 5.51 22.78 5.47
CA VAL A 349 4.36 22.16 6.15
C VAL A 349 4.67 20.71 6.56
N ARG A 350 5.26 19.91 5.67
CA ARG A 350 5.70 18.54 5.98
C ARG A 350 6.63 18.49 7.19
N ASN A 351 7.62 19.39 7.25
CA ASN A 351 8.58 19.40 8.35
C ASN A 351 7.90 19.75 9.70
N ALA A 352 7.01 20.75 9.70
CA ALA A 352 6.24 21.12 10.90
C ALA A 352 5.27 20.01 11.35
N LEU A 353 4.65 19.29 10.40
CA LEU A 353 3.83 18.12 10.71
C LEU A 353 4.68 16.97 11.29
N ALA A 354 5.90 16.75 10.79
CA ALA A 354 6.82 15.76 11.34
C ALA A 354 7.21 16.10 12.80
N ASP A 355 7.44 17.38 13.11
CA ASP A 355 7.68 17.86 14.49
C ASP A 355 6.45 17.64 15.39
N SER A 356 5.25 17.60 14.79
CA SER A 356 3.98 17.28 15.48
C SER A 356 3.66 15.79 15.52
N GLY A 357 4.57 14.92 15.05
CA GLY A 357 4.42 13.47 15.06
C GLY A 357 3.73 12.87 13.84
N TYR A 358 3.50 13.63 12.75
CA TYR A 358 2.85 13.13 11.53
C TYR A 358 3.79 13.14 10.34
N GLN A 359 4.07 11.97 9.76
CA GLN A 359 4.83 11.85 8.52
C GLN A 359 3.92 11.86 7.30
N VAL A 360 4.11 12.84 6.42
CA VAL A 360 3.46 12.94 5.10
C VAL A 360 4.49 13.04 4.00
N ARG A 361 4.10 13.00 2.74
CA ARG A 361 5.02 13.04 1.62
C ARG A 361 4.79 14.23 0.70
N THR A 362 5.89 14.75 0.12
CA THR A 362 5.92 15.85 -0.85
C THR A 362 6.81 15.47 -2.04
N GLY A 363 6.73 16.19 -3.12
CA GLY A 363 7.55 16.02 -4.31
C GLY A 363 6.74 16.11 -5.59
N TRP A 364 7.19 15.44 -6.64
CA TRP A 364 6.53 15.31 -7.95
C TRP A 364 6.31 16.64 -8.68
N ASP A 365 7.18 17.64 -8.45
CA ASP A 365 7.07 19.00 -8.97
C ASP A 365 5.75 19.71 -8.61
N MET A 366 5.15 19.29 -7.49
CA MET A 366 3.94 19.86 -6.89
C MET A 366 4.29 20.56 -5.56
N PRO A 367 4.85 21.79 -5.60
CA PRO A 367 5.52 22.41 -4.45
C PRO A 367 4.57 22.76 -3.29
N GLN A 368 3.25 22.82 -3.53
CA GLN A 368 2.25 23.14 -2.52
C GLN A 368 1.44 21.92 -2.07
N HIS A 369 1.68 20.74 -2.64
CA HIS A 369 0.87 19.56 -2.35
C HIS A 369 1.54 18.60 -1.38
N LEU A 370 0.74 18.12 -0.42
CA LEU A 370 1.06 16.97 0.42
C LEU A 370 0.32 15.74 -0.09
N ARG A 371 1.01 14.59 -0.15
CA ARG A 371 0.34 13.29 -0.26
C ARG A 371 0.17 12.73 1.15
N VAL A 372 -1.08 12.53 1.55
CA VAL A 372 -1.49 12.02 2.84
C VAL A 372 -2.08 10.63 2.65
N SER A 373 -1.44 9.60 3.19
CA SER A 373 -1.99 8.24 3.20
C SER A 373 -3.15 8.14 4.19
N THR A 374 -4.15 7.34 3.88
CA THR A 374 -5.21 7.01 4.84
C THR A 374 -4.63 6.18 5.98
N GLY A 375 -5.08 6.49 7.19
CA GLY A 375 -4.71 5.82 8.42
C GLY A 375 -5.94 5.33 9.18
N THR A 376 -5.79 5.07 10.45
CA THR A 376 -6.90 4.85 11.37
C THR A 376 -7.71 6.13 11.56
N VAL A 377 -8.93 6.00 12.08
CA VAL A 377 -9.78 7.16 12.41
C VAL A 377 -9.07 8.16 13.33
N ASP A 378 -8.36 7.66 14.33
CA ASP A 378 -7.64 8.50 15.30
C ASP A 378 -6.46 9.23 14.63
N GLU A 379 -5.71 8.55 13.75
CA GLU A 379 -4.63 9.17 12.98
C GLU A 379 -5.15 10.27 12.05
N MET A 380 -6.27 10.05 11.37
CA MET A 380 -6.85 11.05 10.45
C MET A 380 -7.33 12.31 11.19
N ASN A 381 -8.03 12.13 12.31
CA ASN A 381 -8.48 13.26 13.13
C ASN A 381 -7.30 14.03 13.73
N GLY A 382 -6.32 13.33 14.29
CA GLY A 382 -5.14 13.96 14.85
C GLY A 382 -4.30 14.69 13.80
N PHE A 383 -4.18 14.11 12.59
CA PHE A 383 -3.52 14.77 11.46
C PHE A 383 -4.22 16.09 11.07
N LEU A 384 -5.54 16.12 10.98
CA LEU A 384 -6.29 17.33 10.64
C LEU A 384 -6.11 18.43 11.68
N ILE A 385 -6.08 18.08 12.97
CA ILE A 385 -5.80 19.01 14.05
C ILE A 385 -4.38 19.59 13.91
N ALA A 386 -3.39 18.73 13.65
CA ALA A 386 -2.01 19.15 13.47
C ALA A 386 -1.84 20.03 12.22
N LEU A 387 -2.47 19.65 11.09
CA LEU A 387 -2.43 20.41 9.85
C LEU A 387 -3.03 21.82 10.02
N ALA A 388 -4.18 21.93 10.68
CA ALA A 388 -4.81 23.20 10.98
C ALA A 388 -3.90 24.11 11.83
N ALA A 389 -3.25 23.55 12.86
CA ALA A 389 -2.33 24.29 13.71
C ALA A 389 -1.08 24.75 12.94
N VAL A 390 -0.52 23.90 12.07
CA VAL A 390 0.66 24.21 11.25
C VAL A 390 0.35 25.31 10.23
N LEU A 391 -0.86 25.32 9.66
CA LEU A 391 -1.28 26.32 8.68
C LEU A 391 -1.86 27.61 9.33
N ASP A 392 -1.87 27.70 10.66
CA ASP A 392 -2.47 28.80 11.42
C ASP A 392 -3.93 29.08 11.03
N LEU A 393 -4.66 28.03 10.67
CA LEU A 393 -6.07 28.12 10.29
C LEU A 393 -6.93 28.04 11.55
N GLN A 394 -7.87 28.99 11.69
CA GLN A 394 -8.87 28.93 12.77
C GLN A 394 -9.78 27.72 12.52
N THR A 395 -9.58 26.68 13.30
CA THR A 395 -10.44 25.51 13.23
C THR A 395 -11.70 25.73 14.05
N THR A 396 -12.85 25.56 13.43
CA THR A 396 -14.08 25.15 14.10
C THR A 396 -14.02 23.70 14.58
N VAL A 397 -12.81 23.12 14.59
CA VAL A 397 -12.47 21.72 14.87
C VAL A 397 -12.82 21.28 16.31
N ASN A 398 -13.30 22.18 17.16
CA ASN A 398 -13.79 21.81 18.49
C ASN A 398 -14.95 20.78 18.48
N ASN A 399 -15.40 20.35 17.30
CA ASN A 399 -16.49 19.39 17.12
C ASN A 399 -16.30 18.43 15.92
N ILE A 400 -15.06 18.16 15.44
CA ILE A 400 -14.89 16.96 14.59
C ILE A 400 -15.02 15.74 15.52
N GLN A 401 -16.25 15.45 15.93
CA GLN A 401 -16.62 14.11 16.30
C GLN A 401 -16.70 13.33 14.99
N PRO A 402 -15.95 12.23 14.87
CA PRO A 402 -16.02 11.42 13.66
C PRO A 402 -17.44 10.89 13.50
N ALA A 403 -18.21 11.53 12.66
CA ALA A 403 -19.49 11.03 12.22
C ALA A 403 -19.21 9.92 11.18
N ILE A 404 -18.82 8.75 11.63
CA ILE A 404 -18.68 7.57 10.79
C ILE A 404 -19.70 6.56 11.25
N PHE A 405 -20.66 6.25 10.36
CA PHE A 405 -21.51 5.11 10.60
C PHE A 405 -20.66 3.84 10.56
N GLY A 406 -20.72 3.05 11.61
CA GLY A 406 -20.02 1.77 11.62
C GLY A 406 -20.17 0.98 12.89
N LEU A 407 -19.96 -0.31 12.75
CA LEU A 407 -19.88 -1.27 13.84
C LEU A 407 -18.40 -1.59 14.09
N HIS A 408 -17.75 -0.85 15.04
CA HIS A 408 -16.29 -0.82 15.20
C HIS A 408 -15.73 -2.09 15.85
N THR A 409 -16.02 -2.32 17.10
CA THR A 409 -15.50 -3.48 17.83
C THR A 409 -16.56 -4.19 18.62
N VAL A 410 -16.44 -5.53 18.65
CA VAL A 410 -17.15 -6.38 19.61
C VAL A 410 -16.09 -7.09 20.44
N TYR A 411 -16.00 -6.77 21.73
CA TYR A 411 -14.97 -7.34 22.60
C TYR A 411 -15.52 -7.67 23.99
N PRO A 412 -15.09 -8.81 24.56
CA PRO A 412 -14.32 -9.88 23.91
C PRO A 412 -15.10 -10.59 22.80
N ASN A 413 -14.41 -11.11 21.79
CA ASN A 413 -14.97 -11.96 20.76
C ASN A 413 -13.91 -13.01 20.36
N PRO A 414 -14.04 -14.29 20.71
CA PRO A 414 -15.18 -14.92 21.39
C PRO A 414 -15.42 -14.43 22.82
N PHE A 415 -16.69 -14.49 23.28
CA PHE A 415 -17.07 -14.09 24.63
C PHE A 415 -17.78 -15.22 25.40
N ASN A 416 -17.79 -15.15 26.74
CA ASN A 416 -18.40 -16.15 27.61
C ASN A 416 -19.74 -15.67 28.21
N SER A 417 -19.75 -14.50 28.86
CA SER A 417 -20.95 -14.00 29.57
C SER A 417 -21.56 -12.75 28.95
N SER A 418 -20.69 -11.85 28.41
CA SER A 418 -21.12 -10.63 27.76
C SER A 418 -20.04 -10.10 26.84
N CYS A 419 -20.42 -9.35 25.81
CA CYS A 419 -19.53 -8.60 24.96
C CYS A 419 -19.99 -7.15 24.85
N THR A 420 -19.01 -6.25 24.74
CA THR A 420 -19.20 -4.82 24.50
C THR A 420 -19.18 -4.57 23.00
N ILE A 421 -20.20 -3.87 22.50
CA ILE A 421 -20.37 -3.52 21.09
C ILE A 421 -20.14 -2.01 20.99
N LYS A 422 -19.09 -1.60 20.26
CA LYS A 422 -18.82 -0.19 19.96
C LYS A 422 -19.26 0.12 18.53
N PHE A 423 -20.00 1.18 18.35
CA PHE A 423 -20.50 1.63 17.05
C PHE A 423 -20.65 3.15 17.03
N SER A 424 -20.83 3.72 15.86
CA SER A 424 -21.07 5.15 15.66
C SER A 424 -22.23 5.40 14.71
N THR A 425 -22.82 6.58 14.87
CA THR A 425 -24.01 7.06 14.14
C THR A 425 -23.69 8.39 13.44
N LEU A 426 -24.26 8.60 12.23
CA LEU A 426 -24.01 9.76 11.38
C LEU A 426 -25.03 10.88 11.53
N SER A 427 -26.22 10.56 11.97
CA SER A 427 -27.38 11.46 11.97
C SER A 427 -28.27 11.17 13.15
N ASP A 428 -29.25 12.04 13.40
CA ASP A 428 -30.29 11.83 14.41
C ASP A 428 -31.43 10.91 13.90
N GLU A 429 -31.18 10.14 12.84
CA GLU A 429 -32.13 9.13 12.35
C GLU A 429 -32.22 7.93 13.26
N LYS A 430 -33.28 7.14 13.07
CA LYS A 430 -33.47 5.91 13.85
C LYS A 430 -32.34 4.91 13.59
N VAL A 431 -31.74 4.46 14.67
CA VAL A 431 -30.74 3.39 14.71
C VAL A 431 -31.36 2.10 15.17
N SER A 432 -31.01 1.00 14.53
CA SER A 432 -31.38 -0.35 14.94
C SER A 432 -30.13 -1.22 15.06
N LEU A 433 -29.82 -1.70 16.27
CA LEU A 433 -28.76 -2.66 16.54
C LEU A 433 -29.40 -3.97 17.02
N VAL A 434 -29.29 -5.01 16.20
CA VAL A 434 -29.99 -6.29 16.40
C VAL A 434 -29.04 -7.46 16.31
N ILE A 435 -29.17 -8.42 17.17
CA ILE A 435 -28.47 -9.72 17.14
C ILE A 435 -29.36 -10.76 16.46
N TYR A 436 -28.79 -11.47 15.49
CA TYR A 436 -29.39 -12.59 14.77
C TYR A 436 -28.59 -13.86 14.98
N ASP A 437 -29.21 -15.01 14.79
CA ASP A 437 -28.50 -16.27 14.61
C ASP A 437 -28.10 -16.49 13.14
N THR A 438 -27.36 -17.56 12.87
CA THR A 438 -26.89 -17.91 11.51
C THR A 438 -28.00 -18.25 10.51
N LEU A 439 -29.21 -18.45 10.98
CA LEU A 439 -30.41 -18.67 10.16
C LEU A 439 -31.21 -17.38 9.92
N GLY A 440 -30.67 -16.23 10.35
CA GLY A 440 -31.33 -14.93 10.20
C GLY A 440 -32.48 -14.69 11.19
N ARG A 441 -32.65 -15.56 12.22
CA ARG A 441 -33.68 -15.36 13.22
C ARG A 441 -33.23 -14.34 14.25
N LYS A 442 -34.10 -13.38 14.54
CA LYS A 442 -33.85 -12.31 15.49
C LYS A 442 -33.75 -12.87 16.92
N ILE A 443 -32.63 -12.63 17.58
CA ILE A 443 -32.34 -13.08 18.95
C ILE A 443 -32.65 -11.95 19.95
N LYS A 444 -32.12 -10.74 19.72
CA LYS A 444 -32.30 -9.60 20.62
C LYS A 444 -32.13 -8.28 19.87
N THR A 445 -32.96 -7.31 20.17
CA THR A 445 -32.69 -5.90 19.80
C THR A 445 -31.95 -5.27 20.96
N ILE A 446 -30.75 -4.77 20.70
CA ILE A 446 -29.90 -4.09 21.69
C ILE A 446 -30.37 -2.64 21.83
N VAL A 447 -30.60 -1.98 20.69
CA VAL A 447 -31.19 -0.65 20.63
C VAL A 447 -32.06 -0.50 19.37
N SER A 448 -33.16 0.26 19.52
CA SER A 448 -33.99 0.68 18.39
C SER A 448 -34.62 2.02 18.76
N GLY A 449 -34.22 3.08 18.07
CA GLY A 449 -34.69 4.43 18.32
C GLY A 449 -33.68 5.47 17.86
N THR A 450 -33.96 6.73 18.13
CA THR A 450 -33.04 7.84 17.85
C THR A 450 -31.94 7.86 18.92
N ILE A 451 -30.70 7.86 18.46
CA ILE A 451 -29.51 8.06 19.31
C ILE A 451 -28.78 9.26 18.70
N GLY A 452 -28.20 10.12 19.54
CA GLY A 452 -27.43 11.27 19.06
C GLY A 452 -26.26 10.84 18.15
N ILE A 453 -25.77 11.77 17.33
CA ILE A 453 -24.59 11.57 16.48
C ILE A 453 -23.37 11.26 17.36
N GLY A 454 -22.51 10.32 16.93
CA GLY A 454 -21.25 10.04 17.60
C GLY A 454 -21.03 8.57 17.95
N ASN A 455 -20.06 8.34 18.84
CA ASN A 455 -19.65 7.00 19.27
C ASN A 455 -20.52 6.47 20.42
N HIS A 456 -20.96 5.23 20.30
CA HIS A 456 -21.80 4.56 21.28
C HIS A 456 -21.18 3.23 21.73
N THR A 457 -21.49 2.87 22.98
CA THR A 457 -21.01 1.61 23.56
C THR A 457 -22.21 0.92 24.24
N LEU A 458 -22.55 -0.26 23.76
CA LEU A 458 -23.63 -1.09 24.33
C LEU A 458 -23.12 -2.50 24.63
N THR A 459 -23.83 -3.23 25.44
CA THR A 459 -23.44 -4.59 25.86
C THR A 459 -24.49 -5.60 25.49
N TRP A 460 -24.08 -6.74 24.96
CA TRP A 460 -24.94 -7.92 24.85
C TRP A 460 -24.54 -8.98 25.87
N ASP A 461 -25.51 -9.45 26.64
CA ASP A 461 -25.37 -10.38 27.75
C ASP A 461 -25.56 -11.86 27.35
N GLY A 462 -25.48 -12.18 26.07
CA GLY A 462 -25.67 -13.55 25.56
C GLY A 462 -27.09 -14.11 25.80
N LYS A 463 -28.10 -13.25 25.99
CA LYS A 463 -29.48 -13.63 26.23
C LYS A 463 -30.39 -13.16 25.08
N ASN A 464 -31.51 -13.85 24.90
CA ASN A 464 -32.57 -13.48 23.96
C ASN A 464 -33.53 -12.42 24.54
N VAL A 465 -34.56 -12.06 23.76
CA VAL A 465 -35.58 -11.07 24.17
C VAL A 465 -36.36 -11.46 25.44
N PHE A 466 -36.40 -12.74 25.79
CA PHE A 466 -37.06 -13.25 26.99
C PHE A 466 -36.10 -13.37 28.19
N GLY A 467 -34.89 -12.85 28.11
CA GLY A 467 -33.86 -12.93 29.15
C GLY A 467 -33.25 -14.34 29.33
N LYS A 468 -33.55 -15.30 28.45
CA LYS A 468 -32.98 -16.65 28.49
C LYS A 468 -31.63 -16.70 27.80
N PRO A 469 -30.59 -17.35 28.37
CA PRO A 469 -29.32 -17.57 27.73
C PRO A 469 -29.48 -18.29 26.38
N VAL A 470 -28.81 -17.84 25.35
CA VAL A 470 -28.78 -18.50 24.05
C VAL A 470 -27.67 -19.56 23.97
N ALA A 471 -27.70 -20.46 23.00
CA ALA A 471 -26.73 -21.54 22.87
C ALA A 471 -25.32 -20.99 22.52
N THR A 472 -24.28 -21.77 22.84
CA THR A 472 -22.94 -21.54 22.27
C THR A 472 -23.02 -21.58 20.74
N GLY A 473 -22.39 -20.62 20.07
CA GLY A 473 -22.45 -20.54 18.62
C GLY A 473 -22.08 -19.17 18.05
N ILE A 474 -22.29 -19.05 16.75
CA ILE A 474 -22.04 -17.81 15.99
C ILE A 474 -23.38 -17.04 15.92
N TYR A 475 -23.24 -15.72 16.09
CA TYR A 475 -24.31 -14.74 15.98
C TYR A 475 -23.86 -13.59 15.10
N ILE A 476 -24.80 -12.87 14.50
CA ILE A 476 -24.55 -11.70 13.65
C ILE A 476 -25.13 -10.49 14.35
N CYS A 477 -24.28 -9.51 14.65
CA CYS A 477 -24.67 -8.19 15.09
C CYS A 477 -24.88 -7.32 13.86
N ASN A 478 -26.06 -6.74 13.70
CA ASN A 478 -26.40 -5.90 12.57
C ASN A 478 -26.84 -4.51 13.06
N LEU A 479 -26.16 -3.48 12.55
CA LEU A 479 -26.44 -2.06 12.80
C LEU A 479 -27.04 -1.46 11.52
N ILE A 480 -28.14 -0.73 11.65
CA ILE A 480 -28.81 -0.04 10.54
C ILE A 480 -29.14 1.39 10.99
N GLN A 481 -28.86 2.38 10.12
CA GLN A 481 -29.29 3.78 10.24
C GLN A 481 -29.58 4.33 8.85
N GLY A 482 -30.87 4.67 8.56
CA GLY A 482 -31.28 5.08 7.23
C GLY A 482 -30.94 4.03 6.17
N GLU A 483 -30.17 4.42 5.16
CA GLU A 483 -29.67 3.54 4.09
C GLU A 483 -28.36 2.82 4.47
N PHE A 484 -27.73 3.16 5.61
CA PHE A 484 -26.48 2.59 6.03
C PHE A 484 -26.69 1.32 6.84
N ALA A 485 -25.91 0.27 6.55
CA ALA A 485 -25.92 -0.98 7.29
C ALA A 485 -24.48 -1.50 7.51
N ALA A 486 -24.23 -2.03 8.72
CA ALA A 486 -22.98 -2.69 9.06
C ALA A 486 -23.26 -3.97 9.87
N SER A 487 -22.51 -5.03 9.61
CA SER A 487 -22.67 -6.31 10.30
C SER A 487 -21.34 -6.84 10.81
N LYS A 488 -21.35 -7.47 12.02
CA LYS A 488 -20.19 -8.20 12.54
C LYS A 488 -20.60 -9.55 13.12
N ARG A 489 -19.72 -10.53 12.91
CA ARG A 489 -19.85 -11.86 13.50
C ARG A 489 -19.40 -11.84 14.96
N ILE A 490 -20.19 -12.45 15.83
CA ILE A 490 -19.94 -12.59 17.27
C ILE A 490 -19.94 -14.07 17.62
N GLN A 491 -18.98 -14.54 18.39
CA GLN A 491 -18.90 -15.93 18.84
C GLN A 491 -19.10 -16.01 20.35
N LEU A 492 -20.16 -16.70 20.77
CA LEU A 492 -20.44 -17.02 22.18
C LEU A 492 -19.86 -18.39 22.52
N LEU A 493 -19.03 -18.44 23.55
CA LEU A 493 -18.52 -19.67 24.18
C LEU A 493 -19.14 -19.79 25.58
N LYS A 494 -19.52 -20.98 25.98
CA LYS A 494 -19.97 -21.26 27.36
C LYS A 494 -19.06 -22.27 28.03
#